data_1c630da90f801cef5b7e9405df41436b
#
_entry.id   1c630da90f801cef5b7e9405df41436b
#
_cell.length_a   1.000
_cell.length_b   1.000
_cell.length_c   1.000
_cell.angle_alpha   90.00
_cell.angle_beta   90.00
_cell.angle_gamma   90.00
#
_symmetry.space_group_name_H-M   'P 1'
#
loop_
_entity.id
_entity.type
_entity.pdbx_description
1 polymer ?
#
loop_
_entity_poly.entity_id
_entity_poly.type
_entity_poly.pdbx_seq_one_letter_code
_entity_poly.pdbx_strand_id
1 'polypeptide(L)'
;DEKHTPEAQDDKDEPLDEDGLMKEKVKKTGYAMTIRIITTGNDEDSVYAELQNIISAFSQFASPAYNKFKAVKRKSLSLLIRHYIFRQFAWWQKSPILNSEELATLFHFPHSKYNKQPEIRWQRFKLIKAPTNIAKEGLYIGDNVFR
;
A
#
# COMPACT_ATOMS: atom_id res chain seq x y z
N ASP A 1 22.82 -43.57 26.32
CA ASP A 1 21.78 -42.58 26.10
C ASP A 1 22.42 -41.22 25.82
N GLU A 2 22.84 -41.03 24.59
CA GLU A 2 23.34 -39.71 24.11
C GLU A 2 22.16 -38.84 23.76
N LYS A 3 21.95 -37.78 24.54
CA LYS A 3 21.00 -36.70 24.24
C LYS A 3 21.55 -35.83 23.11
N HIS A 4 20.99 -36.02 21.96
CA HIS A 4 21.19 -35.11 20.81
C HIS A 4 20.46 -33.80 21.09
N THR A 5 21.20 -32.76 21.45
CA THR A 5 20.72 -31.40 21.55
C THR A 5 20.75 -30.82 20.13
N PRO A 6 19.64 -30.30 19.56
CA PRO A 6 19.72 -29.63 18.28
C PRO A 6 20.44 -28.29 18.44
N GLU A 7 21.55 -28.15 17.74
CA GLU A 7 22.24 -26.88 17.60
C GLU A 7 21.27 -25.87 16.96
N ALA A 8 21.00 -24.81 17.68
CA ALA A 8 20.32 -23.63 17.14
C ALA A 8 21.22 -23.04 16.03
N GLN A 9 20.79 -23.12 14.80
CA GLN A 9 21.39 -22.36 13.71
C GLN A 9 21.24 -20.88 14.05
N ASP A 10 22.35 -20.28 14.39
CA ASP A 10 22.53 -18.85 14.53
C ASP A 10 22.44 -18.26 13.09
N ASP A 11 21.22 -17.89 12.69
CA ASP A 11 20.96 -17.13 11.47
C ASP A 11 21.61 -15.74 11.67
N LYS A 12 22.91 -15.69 11.40
CA LYS A 12 23.59 -14.40 11.26
C LYS A 12 22.96 -13.70 10.06
N ASP A 13 22.17 -12.67 10.34
CA ASP A 13 21.71 -11.66 9.38
C ASP A 13 22.94 -10.96 8.80
N GLU A 14 23.64 -11.60 7.86
CA GLU A 14 24.59 -10.91 7.02
C GLU A 14 23.83 -9.89 6.17
N PRO A 15 24.28 -8.63 6.12
CA PRO A 15 23.64 -7.64 5.26
C PRO A 15 23.65 -8.16 3.83
N LEU A 16 22.43 -8.40 3.29
CA LEU A 16 22.26 -8.83 1.91
C LEU A 16 22.94 -7.80 0.98
N ASP A 17 23.82 -8.27 0.13
CA ASP A 17 24.40 -7.45 -0.93
C ASP A 17 23.31 -7.00 -1.93
N GLU A 18 23.58 -6.03 -2.77
CA GLU A 18 22.60 -5.50 -3.74
C GLU A 18 22.03 -6.62 -4.63
N ASP A 19 22.83 -7.62 -4.99
CA ASP A 19 22.39 -8.76 -5.78
C ASP A 19 21.44 -9.69 -5.00
N GLY A 20 21.68 -9.89 -3.72
CA GLY A 20 20.81 -10.69 -2.84
C GLY A 20 19.41 -10.09 -2.71
N LEU A 21 19.35 -8.78 -2.52
CA LEU A 21 18.09 -8.07 -2.39
C LEU A 21 17.31 -7.97 -3.70
N MET A 22 17.99 -7.78 -4.82
CA MET A 22 17.36 -7.84 -6.13
C MET A 22 16.77 -9.23 -6.40
N LYS A 23 17.49 -10.30 -6.06
CA LYS A 23 17.01 -11.68 -6.18
C LYS A 23 15.79 -11.91 -5.30
N GLU A 24 15.78 -11.40 -4.08
CA GLU A 24 14.63 -11.51 -3.18
C GLU A 24 13.42 -10.74 -3.70
N LYS A 25 13.62 -9.54 -4.21
CA LYS A 25 12.56 -8.74 -4.82
C LYS A 25 11.91 -9.45 -6.01
N VAL A 26 12.70 -10.07 -6.87
CA VAL A 26 12.21 -10.77 -8.08
C VAL A 26 11.48 -12.08 -7.75
N LYS A 27 11.74 -12.71 -6.61
CA LYS A 27 11.01 -13.91 -6.17
C LYS A 27 9.54 -13.66 -5.87
N LYS A 28 9.15 -12.41 -5.56
CA LYS A 28 7.78 -12.04 -5.18
C LYS A 28 7.05 -11.44 -6.38
N THR A 29 5.75 -11.62 -6.43
CA THR A 29 4.92 -11.03 -7.49
C THR A 29 5.06 -9.52 -7.50
N GLY A 30 5.45 -8.97 -8.65
CA GLY A 30 5.61 -7.54 -8.87
C GLY A 30 4.38 -6.90 -9.51
N TYR A 31 4.02 -5.71 -9.05
CA TYR A 31 2.91 -4.92 -9.54
C TYR A 31 3.41 -3.60 -10.09
N ALA A 32 3.10 -3.30 -11.34
CA ALA A 32 3.31 -1.98 -11.89
C ALA A 32 2.28 -1.01 -11.31
N MET A 33 2.76 0.10 -10.74
CA MET A 33 1.87 1.04 -10.08
C MET A 33 2.09 2.48 -10.52
N THR A 34 1.12 3.33 -10.27
CA THR A 34 1.23 4.78 -10.47
C THR A 34 0.66 5.50 -9.25
N ILE A 35 1.49 6.30 -8.59
CA ILE A 35 1.07 7.20 -7.53
C ILE A 35 0.87 8.59 -8.15
N ARG A 36 -0.29 9.19 -7.91
CA ARG A 36 -0.59 10.56 -8.32
C ARG A 36 -1.00 11.36 -7.10
N ILE A 37 -0.36 12.49 -6.92
CA ILE A 37 -0.66 13.43 -5.85
C ILE A 37 -1.13 14.72 -6.50
N ILE A 38 -2.30 15.21 -6.08
CA ILE A 38 -2.88 16.45 -6.53
C ILE A 38 -3.34 17.21 -5.28
N THR A 39 -2.89 18.44 -5.15
CA THR A 39 -3.33 19.37 -4.12
C THR A 39 -4.09 20.52 -4.78
N THR A 40 -5.10 21.04 -4.10
CA THR A 40 -5.93 22.17 -4.60
C THR A 40 -6.16 23.14 -3.45
N GLY A 41 -6.22 24.41 -3.75
CA GLY A 41 -6.47 25.46 -2.76
C GLY A 41 -6.62 26.82 -3.42
N ASN A 42 -6.85 27.84 -2.61
CA ASN A 42 -7.06 29.22 -3.07
C ASN A 42 -5.73 30.00 -3.20
N ASP A 43 -4.68 29.54 -2.54
CA ASP A 43 -3.38 30.17 -2.51
C ASP A 43 -2.30 29.20 -3.01
N GLU A 44 -1.52 29.65 -3.99
CA GLU A 44 -0.52 28.83 -4.67
C GLU A 44 0.60 28.37 -3.72
N ASP A 45 1.05 29.26 -2.84
CA ASP A 45 2.15 28.94 -1.91
C ASP A 45 1.73 27.87 -0.89
N SER A 46 0.50 27.99 -0.36
CA SER A 46 -0.07 26.99 0.55
C SER A 46 -0.24 25.63 -0.13
N VAL A 47 -0.75 25.61 -1.33
CA VAL A 47 -0.93 24.40 -2.14
C VAL A 47 0.42 23.72 -2.43
N TYR A 48 1.42 24.54 -2.76
CA TYR A 48 2.77 24.02 -3.00
C TYR A 48 3.40 23.45 -1.72
N ALA A 49 3.26 24.15 -0.58
CA ALA A 49 3.75 23.68 0.70
C ALA A 49 3.10 22.34 1.11
N GLU A 50 1.77 22.23 0.94
CA GLU A 50 1.05 20.98 1.21
C GLU A 50 1.53 19.84 0.30
N LEU A 51 1.71 20.10 -0.99
CA LEU A 51 2.26 19.12 -1.93
C LEU A 51 3.65 18.64 -1.49
N GLN A 52 4.53 19.56 -1.07
CA GLN A 52 5.86 19.21 -0.59
C GLN A 52 5.82 18.40 0.71
N ASN A 53 4.90 18.72 1.61
CA ASN A 53 4.70 17.94 2.84
C ASN A 53 4.31 16.49 2.53
N ILE A 54 3.37 16.28 1.59
CA ILE A 54 2.96 14.94 1.16
C ILE A 54 4.13 14.21 0.49
N ILE A 55 4.87 14.87 -0.41
CA ILE A 55 6.04 14.27 -1.07
C ILE A 55 7.10 13.87 -0.05
N SER A 56 7.35 14.73 0.95
CA SER A 56 8.33 14.48 2.01
C SER A 56 7.96 13.27 2.87
N ALA A 57 6.67 13.00 3.07
CA ALA A 57 6.22 11.82 3.79
C ALA A 57 6.65 10.51 3.09
N PHE A 58 6.83 10.52 1.77
CA PHE A 58 7.33 9.35 1.03
C PHE A 58 8.84 9.13 1.22
N SER A 59 9.57 10.07 1.80
CA SER A 59 11.00 9.89 2.08
C SER A 59 11.28 8.77 3.09
N GLN A 60 10.32 8.45 3.96
CA GLN A 60 10.42 7.32 4.89
C GLN A 60 10.59 5.95 4.20
N PHE A 61 10.17 5.85 2.92
CA PHE A 61 10.32 4.63 2.14
C PHE A 61 11.63 4.61 1.32
N ALA A 62 12.50 5.62 1.49
CA ALA A 62 13.77 5.65 0.80
C ALA A 62 14.80 4.82 1.56
N SER A 63 15.41 3.88 0.87
CA SER A 63 16.59 3.18 1.38
C SER A 63 17.86 3.73 0.74
N PRO A 64 18.90 4.06 1.51
CA PRO A 64 20.16 4.58 0.97
C PRO A 64 20.80 3.66 -0.08
N ALA A 65 20.69 2.34 0.13
CA ALA A 65 21.30 1.32 -0.71
C ALA A 65 20.40 0.86 -1.88
N TYR A 66 19.08 1.18 -1.89
CA TYR A 66 18.15 0.51 -2.81
C TYR A 66 17.25 1.47 -3.56
N ASN A 67 15.96 1.44 -3.28
CA ASN A 67 14.94 2.16 -4.01
C ASN A 67 14.47 3.40 -3.25
N LYS A 68 14.10 4.43 -4.00
CA LYS A 68 13.44 5.63 -3.48
C LYS A 68 12.36 6.11 -4.43
N PHE A 69 11.34 6.73 -3.88
CA PHE A 69 10.37 7.44 -4.68
C PHE A 69 10.94 8.78 -5.14
N LYS A 70 10.72 9.10 -6.41
CA LYS A 70 11.07 10.39 -6.98
C LYS A 70 9.82 11.04 -7.54
N ALA A 71 9.47 12.20 -6.99
CA ALA A 71 8.38 13.00 -7.52
C ALA A 71 8.76 13.59 -8.89
N VAL A 72 7.85 13.50 -9.85
CA VAL A 72 8.03 14.02 -11.20
C VAL A 72 6.87 14.96 -11.51
N LYS A 73 7.18 16.25 -11.75
CA LYS A 73 6.19 17.22 -12.18
C LYS A 73 5.76 16.92 -13.62
N ARG A 74 4.46 16.82 -13.84
CA ARG A 74 3.91 16.59 -15.18
C ARG A 74 3.82 17.89 -15.97
N LYS A 75 4.17 17.84 -17.25
CA LYS A 75 4.10 19.01 -18.15
C LYS A 75 2.66 19.43 -18.45
N SER A 76 1.74 18.46 -18.58
CA SER A 76 0.33 18.72 -18.85
C SER A 76 -0.52 18.42 -17.61
N LEU A 77 -1.00 19.48 -16.96
CA LEU A 77 -1.88 19.39 -15.79
C LEU A 77 -3.26 18.81 -16.17
N SER A 78 -3.81 19.22 -17.29
CA SER A 78 -5.13 18.72 -17.75
C SER A 78 -5.12 17.23 -17.99
N LEU A 79 -4.05 16.69 -18.56
CA LEU A 79 -3.90 15.26 -18.77
C LEU A 79 -3.73 14.52 -17.45
N LEU A 80 -2.97 15.08 -16.49
CA LEU A 80 -2.83 14.52 -15.16
C LEU A 80 -4.18 14.44 -14.44
N ILE A 81 -4.94 15.53 -14.45
CA ILE A 81 -6.28 15.60 -13.82
C ILE A 81 -7.22 14.58 -14.48
N ARG A 82 -7.23 14.49 -15.80
CA ARG A 82 -8.03 13.50 -16.52
C ARG A 82 -7.69 12.07 -16.08
N HIS A 83 -6.40 11.72 -16.05
CA HIS A 83 -5.98 10.39 -15.62
C HIS A 83 -6.29 10.12 -14.14
N TYR A 84 -6.31 11.16 -13.31
CA TYR A 84 -6.68 11.06 -11.92
C TYR A 84 -8.18 10.78 -11.75
N ILE A 85 -9.03 11.60 -12.39
CA ILE A 85 -10.50 11.47 -12.31
C ILE A 85 -10.96 10.11 -12.84
N PHE A 86 -10.46 9.71 -14.02
CA PHE A 86 -10.85 8.46 -14.66
C PHE A 86 -10.05 7.24 -14.20
N ARG A 87 -9.14 7.40 -13.23
CA ARG A 87 -8.28 6.33 -12.69
C ARG A 87 -7.55 5.54 -13.78
N GLN A 88 -7.17 6.21 -14.87
CA GLN A 88 -6.53 5.57 -15.99
C GLN A 88 -5.08 5.22 -15.66
N PHE A 89 -4.70 3.99 -15.93
CA PHE A 89 -3.31 3.56 -15.86
C PHE A 89 -2.57 3.97 -17.12
N ALA A 90 -1.44 4.68 -16.95
CA ALA A 90 -0.65 5.14 -18.08
C ALA A 90 0.39 4.08 -18.48
N TRP A 91 -0.03 3.06 -19.21
CA TRP A 91 0.80 1.92 -19.61
C TRP A 91 2.00 2.28 -20.49
N TRP A 92 1.97 3.45 -21.15
CA TRP A 92 3.10 3.99 -21.94
C TRP A 92 4.19 4.69 -21.10
N GLN A 93 3.97 4.85 -19.81
CA GLN A 93 4.93 5.47 -18.90
C GLN A 93 5.69 4.39 -18.14
N LYS A 94 6.98 4.65 -17.89
CA LYS A 94 7.73 3.80 -16.97
C LYS A 94 7.08 3.90 -15.59
N SER A 95 6.50 2.82 -15.14
CA SER A 95 5.87 2.69 -13.83
C SER A 95 6.82 1.96 -12.89
N PRO A 96 6.96 2.39 -11.64
CA PRO A 96 7.68 1.62 -10.64
C PRO A 96 7.00 0.28 -10.44
N ILE A 97 7.82 -0.76 -10.23
CA ILE A 97 7.35 -2.10 -9.90
C ILE A 97 7.62 -2.32 -8.42
N LEU A 98 6.56 -2.58 -7.67
CA LEU A 98 6.63 -2.93 -6.26
C LEU A 98 6.20 -4.38 -6.07
N ASN A 99 6.83 -5.07 -5.13
CA ASN A 99 6.35 -6.38 -4.73
C ASN A 99 5.14 -6.27 -3.78
N SER A 100 4.49 -7.39 -3.48
CA SER A 100 3.30 -7.41 -2.62
C SER A 100 3.52 -6.84 -1.23
N GLU A 101 4.70 -7.02 -0.65
CA GLU A 101 5.04 -6.49 0.68
C GLU A 101 5.28 -4.99 0.64
N GLU A 102 6.05 -4.51 -0.34
CA GLU A 102 6.26 -3.07 -0.55
C GLU A 102 4.93 -2.36 -0.81
N LEU A 103 4.03 -2.98 -1.55
CA LEU A 103 2.70 -2.43 -1.81
C LEU A 103 1.84 -2.39 -0.54
N ALA A 104 1.90 -3.42 0.29
CA ALA A 104 1.16 -3.49 1.55
C ALA A 104 1.64 -2.44 2.57
N THR A 105 2.92 -2.07 2.56
CA THR A 105 3.44 -1.00 3.41
C THR A 105 2.98 0.39 2.96
N LEU A 106 2.80 0.59 1.64
CA LEU A 106 2.32 1.85 1.08
C LEU A 106 0.81 2.02 1.20
N PHE A 107 0.07 0.94 0.98
CA PHE A 107 -1.38 0.95 0.98
C PHE A 107 -1.94 -0.13 1.89
N HIS A 108 -2.60 0.29 2.95
CA HIS A 108 -3.35 -0.55 3.85
C HIS A 108 -4.69 0.11 4.17
N PHE A 109 -5.70 -0.70 4.43
CA PHE A 109 -6.99 -0.17 4.86
C PHE A 109 -6.87 0.47 6.24
N PRO A 110 -7.52 1.62 6.47
CA PRO A 110 -7.56 2.22 7.79
C PRO A 110 -8.21 1.26 8.78
N HIS A 111 -7.72 1.26 10.01
CA HIS A 111 -8.26 0.44 11.09
C HIS A 111 -8.67 1.31 12.27
N SER A 112 -9.89 1.13 12.78
CA SER A 112 -10.49 1.98 13.83
C SER A 112 -9.67 2.07 15.13
N LYS A 113 -8.85 1.07 15.43
CA LYS A 113 -7.97 1.05 16.59
C LYS A 113 -6.81 2.04 16.48
N TYR A 114 -6.27 2.20 15.26
CA TYR A 114 -5.05 2.99 15.02
C TYR A 114 -5.31 4.32 14.34
N ASN A 115 -6.32 4.37 13.46
CA ASN A 115 -6.65 5.58 12.72
C ASN A 115 -7.81 6.31 13.41
N LYS A 116 -7.49 7.41 14.09
CA LYS A 116 -8.47 8.24 14.82
C LYS A 116 -8.74 9.57 14.10
N GLN A 117 -8.55 9.59 12.79
CA GLN A 117 -8.82 10.78 11.98
C GLN A 117 -10.32 11.10 12.00
N PRO A 118 -10.72 12.34 12.30
CA PRO A 118 -12.13 12.72 12.40
C PRO A 118 -12.89 12.64 11.07
N GLU A 119 -12.14 12.71 9.96
CA GLU A 119 -12.68 12.60 8.60
C GLU A 119 -13.11 11.17 8.25
N ILE A 120 -12.57 10.16 8.94
CA ILE A 120 -12.92 8.77 8.72
C ILE A 120 -14.17 8.44 9.52
N ARG A 121 -15.29 8.33 8.82
CA ARG A 121 -16.56 7.91 9.43
C ARG A 121 -16.58 6.41 9.59
N TRP A 122 -16.30 5.93 10.80
CA TRP A 122 -16.37 4.52 11.12
C TRP A 122 -17.81 4.05 11.21
N GLN A 123 -18.19 3.10 10.38
CA GLN A 123 -19.50 2.47 10.49
C GLN A 123 -19.48 1.51 11.68
N ARG A 124 -20.33 1.79 12.68
CA ARG A 124 -20.58 0.88 13.79
C ARG A 124 -21.65 -0.09 13.37
N PHE A 125 -21.28 -1.34 13.15
CA PHE A 125 -22.24 -2.38 12.86
C PHE A 125 -23.08 -2.68 14.11
N LYS A 126 -24.38 -2.63 13.95
CA LYS A 126 -25.27 -3.30 14.88
C LYS A 126 -25.25 -4.79 14.51
N LEU A 127 -24.82 -5.65 15.43
CA LEU A 127 -24.99 -7.08 15.24
C LEU A 127 -26.50 -7.38 15.26
N ILE A 128 -27.05 -7.63 14.10
CA ILE A 128 -28.46 -7.98 13.93
C ILE A 128 -28.50 -9.50 13.74
N LYS A 129 -29.47 -10.13 14.41
CA LYS A 129 -29.73 -11.56 14.23
C LYS A 129 -29.94 -11.86 12.74
N ALA A 130 -29.29 -12.90 12.24
CA ALA A 130 -29.43 -13.31 10.86
C ALA A 130 -30.90 -13.57 10.53
N PRO A 131 -31.42 -13.14 9.37
CA PRO A 131 -32.76 -13.47 8.94
C PRO A 131 -32.91 -14.98 8.80
N THR A 132 -34.07 -15.50 9.18
CA THR A 132 -34.35 -16.94 9.13
C THR A 132 -34.51 -17.51 7.72
N ASN A 133 -34.70 -16.63 6.74
CA ASN A 133 -34.91 -16.95 5.33
C ASN A 133 -33.63 -16.76 4.48
N ILE A 134 -32.46 -17.06 5.03
CA ILE A 134 -31.23 -17.03 4.24
C ILE A 134 -31.34 -17.99 3.06
N ALA A 135 -30.97 -17.52 1.87
CA ALA A 135 -30.90 -18.36 0.68
C ALA A 135 -29.98 -19.57 0.92
N LYS A 136 -30.48 -20.76 0.60
CA LYS A 136 -29.73 -22.01 0.76
C LYS A 136 -29.12 -22.53 -0.53
N GLU A 137 -29.49 -21.90 -1.64
CA GLU A 137 -29.05 -22.24 -2.99
C GLU A 137 -28.38 -21.04 -3.64
N GLY A 138 -27.36 -21.27 -4.45
CA GLY A 138 -26.62 -20.22 -5.14
C GLY A 138 -25.11 -20.35 -4.97
N LEU A 139 -24.40 -19.25 -5.28
CA LEU A 139 -22.96 -19.17 -5.10
C LEU A 139 -22.63 -19.03 -3.61
N TYR A 140 -21.77 -19.94 -3.11
CA TYR A 140 -21.26 -19.85 -1.74
C TYR A 140 -20.27 -18.69 -1.64
N ILE A 141 -20.59 -17.72 -0.79
CA ILE A 141 -19.77 -16.54 -0.54
C ILE A 141 -19.08 -16.61 0.84
N GLY A 142 -19.71 -17.29 1.80
CA GLY A 142 -19.17 -17.46 3.13
C GLY A 142 -20.24 -17.93 4.14
N ASP A 143 -19.79 -18.26 5.32
CA ASP A 143 -20.66 -18.65 6.43
C ASP A 143 -21.12 -17.44 7.24
N ASN A 144 -22.37 -17.44 7.65
CA ASN A 144 -22.88 -16.47 8.60
C ASN A 144 -22.61 -16.97 10.01
N VAL A 145 -21.62 -16.38 10.68
CA VAL A 145 -21.26 -16.70 12.06
C VAL A 145 -21.95 -15.69 12.98
N PHE A 146 -23.20 -15.94 13.29
CA PHE A 146 -23.92 -15.18 14.32
C PHE A 146 -23.90 -15.93 15.64
N ARG A 147 -23.33 -15.30 16.67
CA ARG A 147 -23.37 -15.76 18.05
C ARG A 147 -24.21 -14.83 18.91
#